data_df6c8833a3b7321d4446efedae846b45
#
_entry.id   df6c8833a3b7321d4446efedae846b45
#
_cell.length_a   1.000
_cell.length_b   1.000
_cell.length_c   1.000
_cell.angle_alpha   90.00
_cell.angle_beta   90.00
_cell.angle_gamma   90.00
#
_symmetry.space_group_name_H-M   'P 1'
#
loop_
_entity.id
_entity.type
_entity.pdbx_description
1 polymer ?
#
loop_
_entity_poly.entity_id
_entity_poly.type
_entity_poly.pdbx_seq_one_letter_code
_entity_poly.pdbx_strand_id
1 'polypeptide(L)'
;MSKKFREYKGLNLTKVADDTLAFWEASTIFEKSIASRNNCKPYVFFEGPPSANGLPGIHHVMARAIKDIFCRYKTLQGFQVKRKAGWDTHGLPIELGVEKELGITKEDIGSKITVEEYNEACKKAVMRYTDVWNDLTKRVGYWVDMEDPYVTYKPKYMETVWWLLAEMYKKGLIYKGYTIQPYSPKAGTGLSSHELNQPGTYQDVTDTSAVAQFKAIKNTLPEFLQKVEGDIHFLAWTTTPWTLPSNTALTVGKKIDYVLVKSYNQYTFESINVILAKSLVGKQFASKFFVVENEAQLAEYKENDKKIPYIVVQEFKGVDILEAKYEQLLPYTLPYKNPENAFRVIAGDFVTTEDGTGIVHTAPTFGADDAMVAKQASPEVPPMLVLDDNGNPVPLVDLQGRFTKHMGKFAGKYVKNEYYNEGEEPER
;
A
#
# COMPACT_ATOMS: atom_id res chain seq x y z
N MET A 1 21.22 58.18 38.33
CA MET A 1 21.02 56.76 38.44
C MET A 1 20.95 56.17 37.07
N SER A 2 21.87 55.31 36.65
CA SER A 2 21.76 54.58 35.37
C SER A 2 20.55 53.69 35.42
N LYS A 3 19.62 53.84 34.43
CA LYS A 3 18.45 52.95 34.37
C LYS A 3 18.93 51.49 34.22
N LYS A 4 18.59 50.67 35.16
CA LYS A 4 19.00 49.26 35.24
C LYS A 4 18.44 48.41 34.08
N PHE A 5 17.34 48.88 33.47
CA PHE A 5 16.66 48.20 32.38
C PHE A 5 16.34 49.18 31.26
N ARG A 6 16.37 48.71 30.01
CA ARG A 6 15.92 49.47 28.84
C ARG A 6 14.42 49.71 28.87
N GLU A 7 14.01 50.90 28.54
CA GLU A 7 12.60 51.22 28.32
C GLU A 7 12.28 51.12 26.81
N TYR A 8 11.19 50.42 26.54
CA TYR A 8 10.68 50.27 25.16
C TYR A 8 9.36 51.05 25.01
N LYS A 9 9.24 51.84 23.95
CA LYS A 9 8.03 52.62 23.64
C LYS A 9 6.91 51.77 23.00
N GLY A 10 7.21 50.50 22.66
CA GLY A 10 6.32 49.54 22.07
C GLY A 10 7.05 48.22 21.82
N LEU A 11 6.28 47.16 21.63
CA LEU A 11 6.81 45.82 21.35
C LEU A 11 6.89 45.61 19.81
N ASN A 12 8.12 45.54 19.29
CA ASN A 12 8.38 45.11 17.92
C ASN A 12 9.06 43.74 17.99
N LEU A 13 8.27 42.66 17.81
CA LEU A 13 8.76 41.27 17.94
C LEU A 13 9.87 40.95 16.93
N THR A 14 9.77 41.45 15.69
CA THR A 14 10.77 41.22 14.68
C THR A 14 12.12 41.81 15.10
N LYS A 15 12.12 43.08 15.55
CA LYS A 15 13.36 43.72 16.03
C LYS A 15 13.95 43.03 17.27
N VAL A 16 13.11 42.61 18.20
CA VAL A 16 13.56 41.85 19.38
C VAL A 16 14.20 40.52 18.99
N ALA A 17 13.61 39.83 18.00
CA ALA A 17 14.18 38.58 17.47
C ALA A 17 15.56 38.84 16.81
N ASP A 18 15.67 39.87 15.96
CA ASP A 18 16.92 40.21 15.28
C ASP A 18 18.02 40.57 16.28
N ASP A 19 17.70 41.43 17.24
CA ASP A 19 18.65 41.84 18.29
C ASP A 19 19.10 40.63 19.15
N THR A 20 18.19 39.68 19.42
CA THR A 20 18.47 38.48 20.19
C THR A 20 19.36 37.50 19.42
N LEU A 21 19.07 37.27 18.15
CA LEU A 21 19.90 36.41 17.28
C LEU A 21 21.31 36.96 17.14
N ALA A 22 21.44 38.26 16.87
CA ALA A 22 22.74 38.93 16.82
C ALA A 22 23.54 38.79 18.14
N PHE A 23 22.87 38.92 19.29
CA PHE A 23 23.49 38.71 20.58
C PHE A 23 23.92 37.25 20.77
N TRP A 24 23.11 36.27 20.42
CA TRP A 24 23.46 34.87 20.56
C TRP A 24 24.67 34.49 19.71
N GLU A 25 24.73 34.98 18.48
CA GLU A 25 25.83 34.74 17.55
C GLU A 25 27.14 35.39 18.08
N ALA A 26 27.12 36.70 18.35
CA ALA A 26 28.27 37.43 18.85
C ALA A 26 28.81 36.87 20.19
N SER A 27 27.95 36.30 21.00
CA SER A 27 28.29 35.75 22.33
C SER A 27 28.47 34.23 22.31
N THR A 28 28.35 33.54 21.20
CA THR A 28 28.43 32.07 21.07
C THR A 28 27.61 31.35 22.13
N ILE A 29 26.33 31.76 22.28
CA ILE A 29 25.49 31.29 23.42
C ILE A 29 25.16 29.81 23.28
N PHE A 30 24.93 29.31 22.08
CA PHE A 30 24.63 27.88 21.85
C PHE A 30 25.83 27.01 22.26
N GLU A 31 27.00 27.31 21.79
CA GLU A 31 28.25 26.58 22.10
C GLU A 31 28.55 26.63 23.61
N LYS A 32 28.40 27.82 24.22
CA LYS A 32 28.54 27.98 25.68
C LYS A 32 27.53 27.16 26.47
N SER A 33 26.31 27.01 25.98
CA SER A 33 25.27 26.19 26.63
C SER A 33 25.69 24.71 26.74
N ILE A 34 26.48 24.24 25.78
CA ILE A 34 27.03 22.87 25.74
C ILE A 34 28.30 22.79 26.58
N ALA A 35 29.25 23.71 26.35
CA ALA A 35 30.57 23.69 26.96
C ALA A 35 30.50 23.85 28.50
N SER A 36 29.63 24.72 29.02
CA SER A 36 29.41 24.90 30.46
C SER A 36 28.85 23.65 31.17
N ARG A 37 28.45 22.62 30.43
CA ARG A 37 27.88 21.36 30.94
C ARG A 37 28.69 20.12 30.55
N ASN A 38 29.99 20.28 30.26
CA ASN A 38 30.84 19.15 29.79
C ASN A 38 30.87 17.96 30.76
N ASN A 39 30.70 18.19 32.06
CA ASN A 39 30.70 17.14 33.09
C ASN A 39 29.27 16.79 33.57
N CYS A 40 28.25 17.31 32.96
CA CYS A 40 26.86 17.02 33.30
C CYS A 40 26.35 15.76 32.58
N LYS A 41 25.25 15.20 33.10
CA LYS A 41 24.60 14.06 32.49
C LYS A 41 24.22 14.38 31.01
N PRO A 42 24.61 13.55 30.05
CA PRO A 42 24.26 13.80 28.65
C PRO A 42 22.78 13.55 28.41
N TYR A 43 22.19 14.38 27.54
CA TYR A 43 20.91 14.12 26.89
C TYR A 43 21.14 14.07 25.38
N VAL A 44 20.99 12.88 24.81
CA VAL A 44 21.26 12.65 23.39
C VAL A 44 20.02 13.00 22.59
N PHE A 45 20.20 13.86 21.59
CA PHE A 45 19.16 14.23 20.65
C PHE A 45 19.67 14.14 19.22
N PHE A 46 18.99 13.35 18.41
CA PHE A 46 19.22 13.25 16.97
C PHE A 46 18.15 14.02 16.23
N GLU A 47 18.57 14.92 15.34
CA GLU A 47 17.65 15.59 14.42
C GLU A 47 17.02 14.57 13.47
N GLY A 48 15.68 14.64 13.29
CA GLY A 48 15.00 14.03 12.16
C GLY A 48 15.25 14.92 10.93
N PRO A 49 16.15 14.50 10.02
CA PRO A 49 16.72 15.42 9.04
C PRO A 49 15.68 15.73 7.96
N PRO A 50 15.59 16.99 7.48
CA PRO A 50 14.81 17.31 6.30
C PRO A 50 15.54 16.89 5.04
N SER A 51 14.80 16.77 3.95
CA SER A 51 15.32 16.75 2.60
C SER A 51 15.34 18.17 2.03
N ALA A 52 16.47 18.61 1.45
CA ALA A 52 16.64 19.96 0.94
C ALA A 52 16.35 20.08 -0.58
N ASN A 53 15.56 19.16 -1.13
CA ASN A 53 15.11 19.18 -2.53
C ASN A 53 13.96 20.17 -2.78
N GLY A 54 13.30 20.66 -1.73
CA GLY A 54 12.22 21.63 -1.78
C GLY A 54 12.36 22.75 -0.76
N LEU A 55 11.56 23.81 -0.89
CA LEU A 55 11.52 24.93 0.05
C LEU A 55 10.84 24.51 1.35
N PRO A 56 11.31 25.05 2.52
CA PRO A 56 10.69 24.77 3.79
C PRO A 56 9.29 25.38 3.91
N GLY A 57 8.34 24.62 4.45
CA GLY A 57 6.98 25.07 4.77
C GLY A 57 6.77 25.33 6.27
N ILE A 58 5.60 25.87 6.63
CA ILE A 58 5.25 26.23 8.02
C ILE A 58 5.30 25.03 8.97
N HIS A 59 4.94 23.83 8.51
CA HIS A 59 5.01 22.60 9.29
C HIS A 59 6.44 22.26 9.71
N HIS A 60 7.44 22.61 8.92
CA HIS A 60 8.85 22.46 9.28
C HIS A 60 9.26 23.43 10.40
N VAL A 61 8.73 24.65 10.40
CA VAL A 61 8.96 25.62 11.51
C VAL A 61 8.37 25.08 12.81
N MET A 62 7.14 24.58 12.77
CA MET A 62 6.47 23.99 13.94
C MET A 62 7.25 22.79 14.50
N ALA A 63 7.69 21.88 13.63
CA ALA A 63 8.50 20.73 14.03
C ALA A 63 9.82 21.17 14.72
N ARG A 64 10.51 22.18 14.18
CA ARG A 64 11.74 22.75 14.79
C ARG A 64 11.47 23.37 16.14
N ALA A 65 10.40 24.15 16.28
CA ALA A 65 10.02 24.76 17.55
C ALA A 65 9.77 23.71 18.64
N ILE A 66 9.03 22.64 18.31
CA ILE A 66 8.76 21.57 19.26
C ILE A 66 10.05 20.85 19.70
N LYS A 67 10.92 20.49 18.77
CA LYS A 67 12.22 19.85 19.06
C LYS A 67 13.09 20.74 19.95
N ASP A 68 13.16 22.02 19.65
CA ASP A 68 13.96 22.98 20.40
C ASP A 68 13.48 23.18 21.83
N ILE A 69 12.16 23.19 22.06
CA ILE A 69 11.57 23.25 23.41
C ILE A 69 12.11 22.12 24.28
N PHE A 70 12.06 20.88 23.82
CA PHE A 70 12.56 19.72 24.59
C PHE A 70 14.06 19.84 24.88
N CYS A 71 14.85 20.21 23.90
CA CYS A 71 16.27 20.35 24.03
C CYS A 71 16.66 21.49 24.98
N ARG A 72 16.00 22.65 24.87
CA ARG A 72 16.22 23.80 25.79
C ARG A 72 15.78 23.47 27.21
N TYR A 73 14.62 22.82 27.36
CA TYR A 73 14.14 22.39 28.67
C TYR A 73 15.16 21.46 29.36
N LYS A 74 15.71 20.48 28.65
CA LYS A 74 16.77 19.60 29.17
C LYS A 74 18.05 20.37 29.50
N THR A 75 18.41 21.35 28.69
CA THR A 75 19.53 22.24 28.97
C THR A 75 19.30 23.02 30.27
N LEU A 76 18.10 23.56 30.48
CA LEU A 76 17.74 24.27 31.73
C LEU A 76 17.75 23.36 32.97
N GLN A 77 17.44 22.07 32.78
CA GLN A 77 17.54 21.06 33.86
C GLN A 77 18.99 20.65 34.17
N GLY A 78 19.99 21.22 33.50
CA GLY A 78 21.40 20.95 33.73
C GLY A 78 22.01 19.83 32.90
N PHE A 79 21.27 19.26 31.92
CA PHE A 79 21.85 18.26 31.02
C PHE A 79 22.78 18.90 29.99
N GLN A 80 23.82 18.17 29.58
CA GLN A 80 24.57 18.49 28.38
C GLN A 80 23.78 17.97 27.17
N VAL A 81 23.26 18.87 26.32
CA VAL A 81 22.46 18.53 25.18
C VAL A 81 23.19 18.83 23.87
N LYS A 82 23.89 17.83 23.35
CA LYS A 82 24.47 17.89 22.00
C LYS A 82 23.39 17.61 20.96
N ARG A 83 23.32 18.48 19.95
CA ARG A 83 22.27 18.45 18.91
C ARG A 83 22.94 18.53 17.56
N LYS A 84 22.89 17.47 16.78
CA LYS A 84 23.55 17.40 15.48
C LYS A 84 22.51 17.56 14.38
N ALA A 85 22.73 18.49 13.46
CA ALA A 85 21.93 18.63 12.23
C ALA A 85 22.17 17.46 11.28
N GLY A 86 21.29 17.29 10.32
CA GLY A 86 21.42 16.27 9.29
C GLY A 86 20.60 16.59 8.06
N TRP A 87 20.88 15.85 6.97
CA TRP A 87 20.18 15.91 5.71
C TRP A 87 19.75 14.52 5.28
N ASP A 88 18.45 14.35 5.06
CA ASP A 88 17.89 13.17 4.41
C ASP A 88 18.04 13.33 2.89
N THR A 89 18.75 12.40 2.27
CA THR A 89 19.16 12.54 0.87
C THR A 89 18.71 11.39 -0.01
N HIS A 90 17.81 10.56 0.48
CA HIS A 90 17.27 9.42 -0.24
C HIS A 90 15.75 9.55 -0.41
N GLY A 91 15.21 8.75 -1.31
CA GLY A 91 13.77 8.53 -1.44
C GLY A 91 13.19 8.97 -2.76
N LEU A 92 12.01 8.43 -3.03
CA LEU A 92 11.24 8.55 -4.26
C LEU A 92 11.01 10.00 -4.73
N PRO A 93 10.72 11.00 -3.87
CA PRO A 93 10.51 12.38 -4.34
C PRO A 93 11.73 12.98 -5.03
N ILE A 94 12.95 12.60 -4.62
CA ILE A 94 14.19 13.09 -5.23
C ILE A 94 14.37 12.43 -6.60
N GLU A 95 14.20 11.10 -6.65
CA GLU A 95 14.31 10.30 -7.88
C GLU A 95 13.36 10.80 -8.95
N LEU A 96 12.05 10.90 -8.64
CA LEU A 96 11.04 11.39 -9.58
C LEU A 96 11.28 12.83 -10.02
N GLY A 97 11.79 13.68 -9.13
CA GLY A 97 12.17 15.06 -9.48
C GLY A 97 13.29 15.09 -10.51
N VAL A 98 14.33 14.29 -10.32
CA VAL A 98 15.48 14.19 -11.24
C VAL A 98 15.09 13.53 -12.56
N GLU A 99 14.32 12.44 -12.54
CA GLU A 99 13.80 11.79 -13.74
C GLU A 99 13.01 12.80 -14.61
N LYS A 100 12.15 13.59 -13.97
CA LYS A 100 11.40 14.66 -14.66
C LYS A 100 12.29 15.75 -15.22
N GLU A 101 13.31 16.21 -14.48
CA GLU A 101 14.25 17.25 -14.93
C GLU A 101 15.11 16.76 -16.11
N LEU A 102 15.50 15.49 -16.11
CA LEU A 102 16.31 14.87 -17.17
C LEU A 102 15.47 14.34 -18.35
N GLY A 103 14.14 14.27 -18.21
CA GLY A 103 13.24 13.73 -19.23
C GLY A 103 13.44 12.23 -19.46
N ILE A 104 13.75 11.47 -18.41
CA ILE A 104 14.02 10.04 -18.44
C ILE A 104 13.03 9.27 -17.56
N THR A 105 13.00 7.97 -17.74
CA THR A 105 12.30 7.00 -16.87
C THR A 105 13.31 6.15 -16.11
N LYS A 106 12.87 5.40 -15.13
CA LYS A 106 13.70 4.47 -14.36
C LYS A 106 14.37 3.39 -15.25
N GLU A 107 13.73 3.02 -16.35
CA GLU A 107 14.26 2.03 -17.32
C GLU A 107 15.44 2.58 -18.16
N ASP A 108 15.56 3.89 -18.23
CA ASP A 108 16.64 4.56 -18.97
C ASP A 108 17.97 4.57 -18.19
N ILE A 109 17.93 4.31 -16.87
CA ILE A 109 19.10 4.29 -15.99
C ILE A 109 19.93 3.03 -16.29
N GLY A 110 21.20 3.24 -16.60
CA GLY A 110 22.10 2.17 -17.05
C GLY A 110 22.08 1.92 -18.58
N SER A 111 21.18 2.60 -19.31
CA SER A 111 21.10 2.53 -20.78
C SER A 111 21.29 3.88 -21.47
N LYS A 112 20.43 4.87 -21.19
CA LYS A 112 20.55 6.24 -21.73
C LYS A 112 21.39 7.16 -20.86
N ILE A 113 21.42 6.91 -19.56
CA ILE A 113 22.25 7.62 -18.59
C ILE A 113 22.93 6.59 -17.69
N THR A 114 24.17 6.82 -17.32
CA THR A 114 24.88 5.93 -16.39
C THR A 114 24.31 6.07 -14.97
N VAL A 115 24.46 5.01 -14.16
CA VAL A 115 24.06 5.05 -12.73
C VAL A 115 24.83 6.13 -11.98
N GLU A 116 26.11 6.36 -12.34
CA GLU A 116 26.94 7.39 -11.73
C GLU A 116 26.42 8.80 -12.02
N GLU A 117 26.13 9.12 -13.28
CA GLU A 117 25.55 10.41 -13.68
C GLU A 117 24.20 10.68 -13.04
N TYR A 118 23.34 9.66 -12.97
CA TYR A 118 22.06 9.74 -12.30
C TYR A 118 22.22 10.03 -10.80
N ASN A 119 23.12 9.30 -10.11
CA ASN A 119 23.40 9.51 -8.70
C ASN A 119 23.96 10.91 -8.40
N GLU A 120 24.84 11.43 -9.27
CA GLU A 120 25.38 12.79 -9.11
C GLU A 120 24.27 13.84 -9.33
N ALA A 121 23.37 13.64 -10.28
CA ALA A 121 22.18 14.49 -10.45
C ALA A 121 21.30 14.49 -9.20
N CYS A 122 21.04 13.31 -8.62
CA CYS A 122 20.27 13.18 -7.37
C CYS A 122 20.96 13.89 -6.18
N LYS A 123 22.27 13.70 -5.99
CA LYS A 123 23.03 14.39 -4.93
C LYS A 123 22.96 15.90 -5.09
N LYS A 124 23.06 16.42 -6.31
CA LYS A 124 22.94 17.85 -6.59
C LYS A 124 21.53 18.37 -6.32
N ALA A 125 20.51 17.65 -6.76
CA ALA A 125 19.12 18.03 -6.56
C ALA A 125 18.70 18.06 -5.09
N VAL A 126 19.09 17.06 -4.31
CA VAL A 126 18.70 16.94 -2.89
C VAL A 126 19.32 18.00 -2.01
N MET A 127 20.44 18.59 -2.37
CA MET A 127 21.12 19.65 -1.61
C MET A 127 20.81 21.06 -2.14
N ARG A 128 19.91 21.20 -3.10
CA ARG A 128 19.65 22.46 -3.83
C ARG A 128 19.28 23.65 -2.93
N TYR A 129 18.50 23.43 -1.90
CA TYR A 129 17.99 24.50 -1.03
C TYR A 129 18.61 24.49 0.37
N THR A 130 19.78 23.89 0.53
CA THR A 130 20.45 23.78 1.83
C THR A 130 20.65 25.15 2.51
N ASP A 131 21.00 26.18 1.74
CA ASP A 131 21.21 27.54 2.28
C ASP A 131 19.91 28.13 2.83
N VAL A 132 18.81 27.99 2.11
CA VAL A 132 17.48 28.45 2.53
C VAL A 132 17.05 27.76 3.83
N TRP A 133 17.31 26.47 3.94
CA TRP A 133 17.03 25.70 5.15
C TRP A 133 17.90 26.10 6.35
N ASN A 134 19.18 26.38 6.12
CA ASN A 134 20.10 26.88 7.14
C ASN A 134 19.67 28.25 7.65
N ASP A 135 19.33 29.16 6.73
CA ASP A 135 18.84 30.49 7.06
C ASP A 135 17.54 30.45 7.86
N LEU A 136 16.59 29.59 7.44
CA LEU A 136 15.36 29.37 8.21
C LEU A 136 15.67 28.86 9.61
N THR A 137 16.55 27.86 9.74
CA THR A 137 16.93 27.25 11.03
C THR A 137 17.50 28.30 11.99
N LYS A 138 18.39 29.18 11.49
CA LYS A 138 18.91 30.33 12.25
C LYS A 138 17.80 31.32 12.60
N ARG A 139 16.96 31.68 11.62
CA ARG A 139 15.91 32.70 11.77
C ARG A 139 14.85 32.32 12.79
N VAL A 140 14.47 31.06 12.89
CA VAL A 140 13.52 30.58 13.91
C VAL A 140 14.19 30.37 15.30
N GLY A 141 15.49 30.60 15.38
CA GLY A 141 16.25 30.46 16.64
C GLY A 141 16.42 29.01 17.11
N TYR A 142 16.34 28.06 16.20
CA TYR A 142 16.53 26.65 16.53
C TYR A 142 18.02 26.35 16.75
N TRP A 143 18.35 25.92 17.97
CA TRP A 143 19.73 25.58 18.34
C TRP A 143 20.08 24.16 17.92
N VAL A 144 20.84 24.04 16.86
CA VAL A 144 21.37 22.76 16.35
C VAL A 144 22.73 23.01 15.69
N ASP A 145 23.65 22.08 15.86
CA ASP A 145 24.98 22.13 15.26
C ASP A 145 24.86 21.84 13.74
N MET A 146 25.10 22.88 12.92
CA MET A 146 25.07 22.82 11.47
C MET A 146 26.46 22.82 10.83
N GLU A 147 27.56 22.86 11.61
CA GLU A 147 28.93 22.89 11.08
C GLU A 147 29.37 21.52 10.59
N ASP A 148 28.97 20.45 11.30
CA ASP A 148 29.25 19.06 10.91
C ASP A 148 27.95 18.24 10.85
N PRO A 149 27.04 18.52 9.88
CA PRO A 149 25.80 17.75 9.74
C PRO A 149 26.09 16.36 9.22
N TYR A 150 25.32 15.37 9.68
CA TYR A 150 25.34 14.09 8.99
C TYR A 150 24.53 14.16 7.68
N VAL A 151 25.02 13.48 6.64
CA VAL A 151 24.36 13.43 5.34
C VAL A 151 24.23 11.97 4.95
N THR A 152 23.00 11.53 4.70
CA THR A 152 22.70 10.09 4.62
C THR A 152 23.35 9.40 3.42
N TYR A 153 23.72 10.10 2.33
CA TYR A 153 24.47 9.51 1.21
C TYR A 153 25.99 9.42 1.45
N LYS A 154 26.54 10.01 2.53
CA LYS A 154 27.98 9.90 2.80
C LYS A 154 28.36 8.49 3.23
N PRO A 155 29.50 7.94 2.74
CA PRO A 155 29.95 6.59 3.06
C PRO A 155 29.97 6.28 4.56
N LYS A 156 30.48 7.17 5.37
CA LYS A 156 30.53 7.00 6.84
C LYS A 156 29.17 6.75 7.47
N TYR A 157 28.11 7.40 6.96
CA TYR A 157 26.74 7.15 7.42
C TYR A 157 26.25 5.78 6.96
N MET A 158 26.41 5.48 5.67
CA MET A 158 25.98 4.21 5.09
C MET A 158 26.69 3.01 5.73
N GLU A 159 28.00 3.08 5.94
CA GLU A 159 28.78 2.05 6.65
C GLU A 159 28.28 1.80 8.06
N THR A 160 27.87 2.85 8.78
CA THR A 160 27.29 2.73 10.12
C THR A 160 25.94 2.00 10.08
N VAL A 161 25.09 2.32 9.11
CA VAL A 161 23.82 1.63 8.92
C VAL A 161 24.06 0.16 8.56
N TRP A 162 24.97 -0.14 7.64
CA TRP A 162 25.32 -1.51 7.29
C TRP A 162 25.87 -2.31 8.46
N TRP A 163 26.70 -1.69 9.29
CA TRP A 163 27.16 -2.32 10.52
C TRP A 163 26.03 -2.67 11.47
N LEU A 164 25.08 -1.76 11.69
CA LEU A 164 23.88 -2.03 12.50
C LEU A 164 23.04 -3.17 11.95
N LEU A 165 22.80 -3.20 10.63
CA LEU A 165 22.08 -4.29 9.98
C LEU A 165 22.81 -5.63 10.12
N ALA A 166 24.14 -5.63 9.97
CA ALA A 166 24.95 -6.83 10.16
C ALA A 166 24.88 -7.36 11.61
N GLU A 167 24.89 -6.47 12.60
CA GLU A 167 24.73 -6.87 14.02
C GLU A 167 23.33 -7.43 14.31
N MET A 168 22.27 -6.86 13.72
CA MET A 168 20.92 -7.41 13.83
C MET A 168 20.80 -8.77 13.14
N TYR A 169 21.42 -8.95 11.96
CA TYR A 169 21.45 -10.23 11.28
C TYR A 169 22.16 -11.32 12.10
N LYS A 170 23.32 -11.00 12.68
CA LYS A 170 24.07 -11.94 13.56
C LYS A 170 23.23 -12.38 14.79
N LYS A 171 22.33 -11.52 15.27
CA LYS A 171 21.40 -11.82 16.35
C LYS A 171 20.14 -12.58 15.91
N GLY A 172 20.00 -12.92 14.63
CA GLY A 172 18.82 -13.58 14.07
C GLY A 172 17.57 -12.74 14.02
N LEU A 173 17.70 -11.40 14.13
CA LEU A 173 16.57 -10.45 14.10
C LEU A 173 16.18 -10.04 12.68
N ILE A 174 17.01 -10.35 11.69
CA ILE A 174 16.76 -10.08 10.27
C ILE A 174 16.85 -11.39 9.49
N TYR A 175 15.90 -11.62 8.62
CA TYR A 175 15.86 -12.76 7.71
C TYR A 175 15.40 -12.32 6.31
N LYS A 176 15.73 -13.10 5.29
CA LYS A 176 15.25 -12.86 3.93
C LYS A 176 13.82 -13.38 3.80
N GLY A 177 12.91 -12.52 3.40
CA GLY A 177 11.50 -12.85 3.18
C GLY A 177 10.89 -11.90 2.18
N TYR A 178 9.59 -12.06 1.92
CA TYR A 178 8.81 -11.10 1.14
C TYR A 178 7.49 -10.79 1.88
N THR A 179 6.92 -9.65 1.53
CA THR A 179 5.61 -9.21 2.04
C THR A 179 4.82 -8.59 0.89
N ILE A 180 3.51 -8.58 1.03
CA ILE A 180 2.64 -7.86 0.11
C ILE A 180 2.63 -6.39 0.51
N GLN A 181 2.91 -5.52 -0.44
CA GLN A 181 2.88 -4.07 -0.24
C GLN A 181 2.36 -3.38 -1.51
N PRO A 182 1.77 -2.18 -1.40
CA PRO A 182 1.41 -1.38 -2.55
C PRO A 182 2.62 -1.14 -3.46
N TYR A 183 2.43 -1.31 -4.75
CA TYR A 183 3.47 -1.12 -5.76
C TYR A 183 2.95 -0.18 -6.85
N SER A 184 3.75 0.79 -7.25
CA SER A 184 3.45 1.69 -8.35
C SER A 184 4.25 1.30 -9.60
N PRO A 185 3.63 0.78 -10.67
CA PRO A 185 4.33 0.52 -11.92
C PRO A 185 4.95 1.78 -12.53
N LYS A 186 4.25 2.92 -12.41
CA LYS A 186 4.74 4.22 -12.93
C LYS A 186 5.98 4.73 -12.21
N ALA A 187 6.06 4.54 -10.90
CA ALA A 187 7.23 4.90 -10.10
C ALA A 187 8.29 3.77 -10.07
N GLY A 188 7.95 2.55 -10.53
CA GLY A 188 8.83 1.38 -10.56
C GLY A 188 9.26 0.91 -9.18
N THR A 189 8.46 1.15 -8.13
CA THR A 189 8.83 0.82 -6.74
C THR A 189 7.62 0.51 -5.86
N GLY A 190 7.86 -0.21 -4.76
CA GLY A 190 6.92 -0.35 -3.66
C GLY A 190 6.73 0.98 -2.92
N LEU A 191 5.53 1.21 -2.42
CA LEU A 191 5.18 2.41 -1.68
C LEU A 191 5.07 2.11 -0.18
N SER A 192 5.69 2.97 0.63
CA SER A 192 5.57 2.93 2.08
C SER A 192 4.23 3.51 2.56
N SER A 193 3.82 3.17 3.78
CA SER A 193 2.65 3.80 4.41
C SER A 193 2.80 5.32 4.55
N HIS A 194 4.03 5.83 4.71
CA HIS A 194 4.28 7.27 4.75
C HIS A 194 3.97 7.94 3.41
N GLU A 195 4.40 7.35 2.30
CA GLU A 195 4.12 7.86 0.95
C GLU A 195 2.62 7.80 0.62
N LEU A 196 1.94 6.72 1.04
CA LEU A 196 0.50 6.58 0.84
C LEU A 196 -0.32 7.59 1.66
N ASN A 197 0.18 8.03 2.81
CA ASN A 197 -0.51 8.99 3.68
C ASN A 197 -0.25 10.46 3.31
N GLN A 198 0.46 10.76 2.22
CA GLN A 198 0.65 12.13 1.77
C GLN A 198 -0.68 12.72 1.25
N PRO A 199 -0.93 14.02 1.48
CA PRO A 199 -2.11 14.69 0.94
C PRO A 199 -2.19 14.56 -0.59
N GLY A 200 -3.37 14.17 -1.11
CA GLY A 200 -3.62 14.03 -2.54
C GLY A 200 -3.13 12.71 -3.16
N THR A 201 -2.60 11.78 -2.37
CA THR A 201 -2.19 10.45 -2.85
C THR A 201 -3.41 9.62 -3.28
N TYR A 202 -4.47 9.66 -2.49
CA TYR A 202 -5.73 9.00 -2.83
C TYR A 202 -6.61 9.93 -3.64
N GLN A 203 -7.12 9.43 -4.76
CA GLN A 203 -8.05 10.13 -5.64
C GLN A 203 -9.19 9.21 -6.02
N ASP A 204 -10.40 9.77 -6.14
CA ASP A 204 -11.55 9.03 -6.63
C ASP A 204 -11.39 8.79 -8.13
N VAL A 205 -11.51 7.51 -8.53
CA VAL A 205 -11.44 7.08 -9.93
C VAL A 205 -12.63 6.19 -10.25
N THR A 206 -13.08 6.24 -11.50
CA THR A 206 -14.08 5.28 -12.01
C THR A 206 -13.35 4.08 -12.59
N ASP A 207 -13.61 2.90 -12.02
CA ASP A 207 -12.99 1.65 -12.49
C ASP A 207 -14.05 0.55 -12.63
N THR A 208 -13.72 -0.53 -13.34
CA THR A 208 -14.60 -1.66 -13.58
C THR A 208 -14.62 -2.59 -12.38
N SER A 209 -15.83 -2.92 -11.91
CA SER A 209 -16.04 -4.01 -10.96
C SER A 209 -16.69 -5.20 -11.64
N ALA A 210 -16.49 -6.41 -11.10
CA ALA A 210 -17.05 -7.62 -11.63
C ALA A 210 -17.62 -8.52 -10.53
N VAL A 211 -18.72 -9.22 -10.84
CA VAL A 211 -19.23 -10.35 -10.06
C VAL A 211 -18.91 -11.61 -10.84
N ALA A 212 -17.98 -12.41 -10.35
CA ALA A 212 -17.52 -13.63 -10.98
C ALA A 212 -18.27 -14.85 -10.42
N GLN A 213 -18.54 -15.82 -11.28
CA GLN A 213 -19.20 -17.09 -10.94
C GLN A 213 -18.16 -18.22 -10.96
N PHE A 214 -17.83 -18.74 -9.79
CA PHE A 214 -16.88 -19.85 -9.63
C PHE A 214 -17.64 -21.17 -9.53
N LYS A 215 -17.50 -22.02 -10.53
CA LYS A 215 -18.22 -23.29 -10.61
C LYS A 215 -17.73 -24.26 -9.54
N ALA A 216 -18.62 -24.66 -8.62
CA ALA A 216 -18.32 -25.61 -7.56
C ALA A 216 -18.13 -27.03 -8.11
N ILE A 217 -17.16 -27.76 -7.57
CA ILE A 217 -16.99 -29.19 -7.81
C ILE A 217 -17.98 -29.93 -6.92
N LYS A 218 -19.08 -30.37 -7.51
CA LYS A 218 -20.30 -30.80 -6.84
C LYS A 218 -20.09 -31.86 -5.75
N ASN A 219 -19.24 -32.83 -5.97
CA ASN A 219 -18.93 -33.90 -5.01
C ASN A 219 -18.12 -33.45 -3.79
N THR A 220 -17.66 -32.22 -3.75
CA THR A 220 -16.97 -31.59 -2.62
C THR A 220 -17.89 -30.71 -1.77
N LEU A 221 -19.10 -30.45 -2.23
CA LEU A 221 -20.11 -29.68 -1.52
C LEU A 221 -20.77 -30.55 -0.41
N PRO A 222 -21.40 -29.93 0.60
CA PRO A 222 -22.23 -30.66 1.57
C PRO A 222 -23.36 -31.41 0.87
N GLU A 223 -23.79 -32.53 1.46
CA GLU A 223 -24.77 -33.46 0.86
C GLU A 223 -26.08 -32.76 0.42
N PHE A 224 -26.55 -31.78 1.18
CA PHE A 224 -27.78 -31.05 0.86
C PHE A 224 -27.66 -30.18 -0.41
N LEU A 225 -26.45 -29.70 -0.76
CA LEU A 225 -26.16 -28.99 -2.00
C LEU A 225 -25.91 -29.95 -3.17
N GLN A 226 -25.33 -31.13 -2.92
CA GLN A 226 -25.09 -32.12 -3.96
C GLN A 226 -26.39 -32.61 -4.65
N LYS A 227 -27.51 -32.58 -3.92
CA LYS A 227 -28.82 -33.01 -4.39
C LYS A 227 -29.50 -31.98 -5.32
N VAL A 228 -28.99 -30.77 -5.39
CA VAL A 228 -29.54 -29.71 -6.26
C VAL A 228 -29.22 -30.01 -7.70
N GLU A 229 -30.24 -29.93 -8.58
CA GLU A 229 -30.06 -30.12 -9.99
C GLU A 229 -29.28 -28.97 -10.65
N GLY A 230 -28.42 -29.29 -11.61
CA GLY A 230 -27.57 -28.29 -12.31
C GLY A 230 -26.26 -27.97 -11.59
N ASP A 231 -25.49 -27.10 -12.21
CA ASP A 231 -24.24 -26.59 -11.70
C ASP A 231 -24.46 -25.52 -10.60
N ILE A 232 -23.64 -25.51 -9.60
CA ILE A 232 -23.66 -24.51 -8.52
C ILE A 232 -22.41 -23.64 -8.63
N HIS A 233 -22.58 -22.32 -8.45
CA HIS A 233 -21.50 -21.36 -8.53
C HIS A 233 -21.42 -20.53 -7.26
N PHE A 234 -20.20 -20.26 -6.78
CA PHE A 234 -19.96 -19.24 -5.78
C PHE A 234 -19.89 -17.88 -6.47
N LEU A 235 -20.61 -16.87 -5.94
CA LEU A 235 -20.52 -15.50 -6.44
C LEU A 235 -19.47 -14.72 -5.63
N ALA A 236 -18.45 -14.21 -6.29
CA ALA A 236 -17.49 -13.31 -5.65
C ALA A 236 -17.42 -11.99 -6.43
N TRP A 237 -17.52 -10.88 -5.70
CA TRP A 237 -17.41 -9.53 -6.24
C TRP A 237 -15.99 -9.00 -6.05
N THR A 238 -15.47 -8.28 -7.05
CA THR A 238 -14.17 -7.62 -6.99
C THR A 238 -14.20 -6.26 -7.68
N THR A 239 -13.46 -5.30 -7.10
CA THR A 239 -13.14 -4.01 -7.72
C THR A 239 -11.84 -4.04 -8.51
N THR A 240 -11.12 -5.15 -8.48
CA THR A 240 -9.84 -5.36 -9.19
C THR A 240 -9.91 -6.63 -10.05
N PRO A 241 -10.74 -6.66 -11.11
CA PRO A 241 -10.96 -7.88 -11.91
C PRO A 241 -9.68 -8.41 -12.58
N TRP A 242 -8.66 -7.60 -12.74
CA TRP A 242 -7.36 -8.00 -13.25
C TRP A 242 -6.61 -9.00 -12.34
N THR A 243 -7.00 -9.14 -11.06
CA THR A 243 -6.44 -10.14 -10.15
C THR A 243 -7.12 -11.51 -10.25
N LEU A 244 -8.26 -11.63 -10.94
CA LEU A 244 -8.99 -12.90 -11.10
C LEU A 244 -8.16 -14.05 -11.65
N PRO A 245 -7.21 -13.86 -12.59
CA PRO A 245 -6.32 -14.94 -13.03
C PRO A 245 -5.42 -15.48 -11.92
N SER A 246 -5.19 -14.68 -10.88
CA SER A 246 -4.37 -15.03 -9.72
C SER A 246 -5.19 -15.52 -8.51
N ASN A 247 -6.48 -15.80 -8.72
CA ASN A 247 -7.32 -16.44 -7.72
C ASN A 247 -6.79 -17.82 -7.35
N THR A 248 -6.69 -18.12 -6.06
CA THR A 248 -6.33 -19.44 -5.56
C THR A 248 -7.23 -19.93 -4.42
N ALA A 249 -8.10 -19.05 -3.88
CA ALA A 249 -9.13 -19.43 -2.93
C ALA A 249 -10.37 -18.52 -3.02
N LEU A 250 -11.45 -18.95 -2.40
CA LEU A 250 -12.59 -18.13 -2.04
C LEU A 250 -12.71 -18.10 -0.52
N THR A 251 -12.79 -16.90 0.05
CA THR A 251 -12.87 -16.74 1.52
C THR A 251 -14.28 -16.40 1.96
N VAL A 252 -14.77 -17.12 2.97
CA VAL A 252 -16.09 -16.95 3.58
C VAL A 252 -16.00 -16.71 5.08
N GLY A 253 -16.97 -16.02 5.65
CA GLY A 253 -17.11 -15.88 7.12
C GLY A 253 -17.82 -17.09 7.71
N LYS A 254 -17.19 -17.81 8.64
CA LYS A 254 -17.76 -19.04 9.25
C LYS A 254 -19.17 -18.86 9.80
N LYS A 255 -19.46 -17.70 10.39
CA LYS A 255 -20.73 -17.40 11.09
C LYS A 255 -21.76 -16.68 10.20
N ILE A 256 -21.36 -16.29 9.00
CA ILE A 256 -22.26 -15.60 8.05
C ILE A 256 -23.27 -16.61 7.52
N ASP A 257 -24.51 -16.13 7.35
CA ASP A 257 -25.58 -16.89 6.69
C ASP A 257 -25.45 -16.76 5.18
N TYR A 258 -25.36 -17.88 4.49
CA TYR A 258 -25.33 -17.99 3.04
C TYR A 258 -26.58 -18.68 2.53
N VAL A 259 -26.91 -18.41 1.29
CA VAL A 259 -28.05 -19.00 0.62
C VAL A 259 -27.68 -19.51 -0.77
N LEU A 260 -28.39 -20.55 -1.20
CA LEU A 260 -28.42 -20.94 -2.59
C LEU A 260 -29.63 -20.27 -3.25
N VAL A 261 -29.38 -19.53 -4.30
CA VAL A 261 -30.40 -18.85 -5.11
C VAL A 261 -30.45 -19.51 -6.49
N LYS A 262 -31.64 -19.92 -6.91
CA LYS A 262 -31.91 -20.29 -8.30
C LYS A 262 -32.48 -19.10 -9.06
N SER A 263 -31.96 -18.85 -10.25
CA SER A 263 -32.37 -17.74 -11.14
C SER A 263 -31.88 -17.98 -12.57
N TYR A 264 -31.87 -16.92 -13.35
CA TYR A 264 -31.28 -16.89 -14.71
C TYR A 264 -30.22 -15.78 -14.78
N ASN A 265 -29.18 -16.04 -15.58
CA ASN A 265 -28.15 -15.04 -15.83
C ASN A 265 -28.73 -13.91 -16.67
N GLN A 266 -28.52 -12.65 -16.21
CA GLN A 266 -29.09 -11.47 -16.88
C GLN A 266 -28.52 -11.16 -18.28
N TYR A 267 -27.43 -11.83 -18.67
CA TYR A 267 -26.74 -11.61 -19.95
C TYR A 267 -26.87 -12.79 -20.89
N THR A 268 -26.80 -14.04 -20.39
CA THR A 268 -26.88 -15.27 -21.21
C THR A 268 -28.24 -15.91 -21.16
N PHE A 269 -29.12 -15.49 -20.22
CA PHE A 269 -30.46 -16.05 -19.97
C PHE A 269 -30.48 -17.54 -19.59
N GLU A 270 -29.33 -18.12 -19.35
CA GLU A 270 -29.20 -19.50 -18.87
C GLU A 270 -29.55 -19.61 -17.37
N SER A 271 -30.12 -20.76 -16.98
CA SER A 271 -30.42 -21.02 -15.57
C SER A 271 -29.14 -21.10 -14.74
N ILE A 272 -29.17 -20.50 -13.54
CA ILE A 272 -28.03 -20.46 -12.61
C ILE A 272 -28.46 -20.85 -11.21
N ASN A 273 -27.56 -21.55 -10.51
CA ASN A 273 -27.65 -21.76 -9.07
C ASN A 273 -26.44 -21.09 -8.44
N VAL A 274 -26.65 -20.09 -7.60
CA VAL A 274 -25.55 -19.28 -7.07
C VAL A 274 -25.59 -19.18 -5.57
N ILE A 275 -24.40 -19.24 -4.94
CA ILE A 275 -24.20 -19.09 -3.50
C ILE A 275 -23.69 -17.67 -3.23
N LEU A 276 -24.34 -16.98 -2.28
CA LEU A 276 -23.94 -15.68 -1.77
C LEU A 276 -24.46 -15.48 -0.34
N ALA A 277 -24.00 -14.43 0.35
CA ALA A 277 -24.51 -14.11 1.68
C ALA A 277 -26.00 -13.71 1.63
N LYS A 278 -26.80 -14.25 2.54
CA LYS A 278 -28.24 -14.04 2.64
C LYS A 278 -28.64 -12.55 2.66
N SER A 279 -27.93 -11.75 3.45
CA SER A 279 -28.20 -10.32 3.59
C SER A 279 -27.93 -9.50 2.32
N LEU A 280 -27.19 -10.05 1.37
CA LEU A 280 -26.81 -9.39 0.11
C LEU A 280 -27.65 -9.82 -1.10
N VAL A 281 -28.57 -10.77 -0.92
CA VAL A 281 -29.49 -11.21 -1.99
C VAL A 281 -30.22 -10.03 -2.61
N GLY A 282 -30.83 -9.15 -1.80
CA GLY A 282 -31.56 -7.99 -2.28
C GLY A 282 -30.72 -6.94 -3.02
N LYS A 283 -29.41 -6.88 -2.75
CA LYS A 283 -28.47 -6.03 -3.50
C LYS A 283 -28.09 -6.63 -4.85
N GLN A 284 -27.82 -7.94 -4.88
CA GLN A 284 -27.40 -8.65 -6.11
C GLN A 284 -28.59 -8.92 -7.05
N PHE A 285 -29.74 -9.27 -6.49
CA PHE A 285 -30.98 -9.49 -7.24
C PHE A 285 -31.92 -8.28 -7.11
N ALA A 286 -31.42 -7.10 -7.51
CA ALA A 286 -32.15 -5.83 -7.43
C ALA A 286 -33.08 -5.61 -8.65
N SER A 287 -33.30 -4.41 -9.05
CA SER A 287 -34.28 -3.86 -9.99
C SER A 287 -34.73 -4.72 -11.20
N LYS A 288 -33.83 -5.53 -11.76
CA LYS A 288 -34.12 -6.45 -12.90
C LYS A 288 -34.70 -7.77 -12.43
N PHE A 289 -34.73 -8.05 -11.15
CA PHE A 289 -35.15 -9.32 -10.59
C PHE A 289 -36.39 -9.17 -9.71
N PHE A 290 -37.11 -10.30 -9.53
CA PHE A 290 -38.21 -10.41 -8.57
C PHE A 290 -38.24 -11.80 -7.92
N VAL A 291 -38.63 -11.86 -6.65
CA VAL A 291 -38.72 -13.14 -5.93
C VAL A 291 -39.97 -13.89 -6.33
N VAL A 292 -39.85 -15.21 -6.47
CA VAL A 292 -40.98 -16.13 -6.68
C VAL A 292 -41.12 -17.09 -5.50
N GLU A 293 -42.31 -17.68 -5.31
CA GLU A 293 -42.64 -18.52 -4.17
C GLU A 293 -42.23 -19.99 -4.34
N ASN A 294 -42.10 -20.46 -5.59
CA ASN A 294 -41.78 -21.85 -5.90
C ASN A 294 -41.04 -21.99 -7.23
N GLU A 295 -40.43 -23.17 -7.43
CA GLU A 295 -39.64 -23.46 -8.65
C GLU A 295 -40.50 -23.57 -9.90
N ALA A 296 -41.81 -23.86 -9.80
CA ALA A 296 -42.71 -23.89 -10.97
C ALA A 296 -42.85 -22.48 -11.57
N GLN A 297 -43.00 -21.45 -10.73
CA GLN A 297 -43.00 -20.05 -11.19
C GLN A 297 -41.66 -19.63 -11.76
N LEU A 298 -40.55 -20.17 -11.26
CA LEU A 298 -39.22 -19.92 -11.84
C LEU A 298 -39.14 -20.45 -13.27
N ALA A 299 -39.70 -21.64 -13.52
CA ALA A 299 -39.72 -22.31 -14.86
C ALA A 299 -40.59 -21.63 -15.90
N GLU A 300 -41.46 -20.69 -15.49
CA GLU A 300 -42.31 -19.92 -16.44
C GLU A 300 -41.53 -18.82 -17.17
N TYR A 301 -40.29 -18.49 -16.74
CA TYR A 301 -39.46 -17.41 -17.29
C TYR A 301 -39.12 -17.62 -18.78
N LYS A 302 -39.19 -16.53 -19.54
CA LYS A 302 -38.80 -16.46 -20.94
C LYS A 302 -37.79 -15.33 -21.14
N GLU A 303 -36.85 -15.53 -22.06
CA GLU A 303 -35.75 -14.59 -22.37
C GLU A 303 -36.21 -13.14 -22.62
N ASN A 304 -37.44 -12.95 -23.12
CA ASN A 304 -38.00 -11.62 -23.41
C ASN A 304 -38.78 -10.99 -22.25
N ASP A 305 -38.81 -11.62 -21.07
CA ASP A 305 -39.50 -11.09 -19.91
C ASP A 305 -38.75 -9.89 -19.35
N LYS A 306 -39.49 -8.85 -18.93
CA LYS A 306 -38.94 -7.59 -18.41
C LYS A 306 -38.14 -7.76 -17.11
N LYS A 307 -38.47 -8.80 -16.34
CA LYS A 307 -37.83 -9.10 -15.06
C LYS A 307 -37.51 -10.57 -14.96
N ILE A 308 -36.42 -10.86 -14.26
CA ILE A 308 -35.89 -12.21 -14.08
C ILE A 308 -36.35 -12.75 -12.72
N PRO A 309 -37.00 -13.92 -12.65
CA PRO A 309 -37.40 -14.51 -11.39
C PRO A 309 -36.21 -15.09 -10.63
N TYR A 310 -36.25 -15.07 -9.30
CA TYR A 310 -35.33 -15.81 -8.44
C TYR A 310 -36.03 -16.40 -7.23
N ILE A 311 -35.45 -17.48 -6.70
CA ILE A 311 -35.91 -18.11 -5.47
C ILE A 311 -34.72 -18.52 -4.60
N VAL A 312 -34.86 -18.33 -3.29
CA VAL A 312 -33.93 -18.89 -2.29
C VAL A 312 -34.38 -20.30 -1.96
N VAL A 313 -33.53 -21.30 -2.24
CA VAL A 313 -33.91 -22.71 -2.08
C VAL A 313 -33.24 -23.39 -0.89
N GLN A 314 -32.13 -22.84 -0.41
CA GLN A 314 -31.37 -23.41 0.72
C GLN A 314 -30.69 -22.30 1.52
N GLU A 315 -30.65 -22.46 2.84
CA GLU A 315 -29.93 -21.57 3.77
C GLU A 315 -28.96 -22.40 4.63
N PHE A 316 -27.74 -21.90 4.85
CA PHE A 316 -26.68 -22.56 5.59
C PHE A 316 -25.65 -21.58 6.11
N LYS A 317 -24.73 -22.02 6.95
CA LYS A 317 -23.61 -21.19 7.46
C LYS A 317 -22.37 -21.32 6.57
N GLY A 318 -21.50 -20.31 6.60
CA GLY A 318 -20.21 -20.39 5.90
C GLY A 318 -19.34 -21.56 6.33
N VAL A 319 -19.45 -22.00 7.59
CA VAL A 319 -18.74 -23.20 8.07
C VAL A 319 -19.13 -24.48 7.33
N ASP A 320 -20.34 -24.57 6.81
CA ASP A 320 -20.84 -25.77 6.14
C ASP A 320 -20.23 -25.98 4.74
N ILE A 321 -19.71 -24.93 4.11
CA ILE A 321 -19.10 -24.96 2.77
C ILE A 321 -17.58 -24.85 2.78
N LEU A 322 -16.94 -24.89 3.94
CA LEU A 322 -15.47 -24.91 4.01
C LEU A 322 -14.91 -26.14 3.31
N GLU A 323 -13.75 -26.00 2.69
CA GLU A 323 -13.04 -27.01 1.90
C GLU A 323 -13.77 -27.45 0.62
N ALA A 324 -14.96 -26.92 0.31
CA ALA A 324 -15.58 -27.11 -0.99
C ALA A 324 -14.63 -26.59 -2.10
N LYS A 325 -14.45 -27.38 -3.13
CA LYS A 325 -13.57 -27.04 -4.27
C LYS A 325 -14.39 -26.45 -5.42
N TYR A 326 -13.70 -25.68 -6.27
CA TYR A 326 -14.28 -25.10 -7.46
C TYR A 326 -13.29 -25.18 -8.64
N GLU A 327 -13.83 -25.11 -9.86
CA GLU A 327 -13.03 -25.06 -11.08
C GLU A 327 -12.32 -23.73 -11.18
N GLN A 328 -11.05 -23.72 -11.59
CA GLN A 328 -10.30 -22.49 -11.80
C GLN A 328 -11.04 -21.59 -12.81
N LEU A 329 -11.34 -20.35 -12.42
CA LEU A 329 -12.14 -19.42 -13.24
C LEU A 329 -11.45 -19.10 -14.58
N LEU A 330 -10.16 -18.86 -14.55
CA LEU A 330 -9.33 -18.49 -15.71
C LEU A 330 -8.11 -19.43 -15.77
N PRO A 331 -8.23 -20.61 -16.40
CA PRO A 331 -7.24 -21.69 -16.32
C PRO A 331 -6.06 -21.48 -17.27
N TYR A 332 -5.35 -20.33 -17.17
CA TYR A 332 -4.16 -20.05 -17.95
C TYR A 332 -2.94 -20.80 -17.45
N THR A 333 -2.79 -20.92 -16.13
CA THR A 333 -1.67 -21.59 -15.48
C THR A 333 -2.04 -21.99 -14.06
N LEU A 334 -1.21 -22.81 -13.42
CA LEU A 334 -1.34 -23.24 -12.03
C LEU A 334 -0.21 -22.65 -11.18
N PRO A 335 -0.38 -22.52 -9.85
CA PRO A 335 0.72 -22.21 -8.96
C PRO A 335 1.87 -23.21 -9.14
N TYR A 336 3.10 -22.73 -9.20
CA TYR A 336 4.28 -23.61 -9.38
C TYR A 336 4.53 -24.55 -8.20
N LYS A 337 3.96 -24.24 -7.04
CA LYS A 337 4.13 -25.01 -5.80
C LYS A 337 2.77 -25.34 -5.20
N ASN A 338 2.58 -26.61 -4.81
CA ASN A 338 1.38 -27.15 -4.14
C ASN A 338 0.04 -26.77 -4.81
N PRO A 339 -0.11 -26.87 -6.14
CA PRO A 339 -1.32 -26.45 -6.85
C PRO A 339 -2.57 -27.20 -6.39
N GLU A 340 -2.43 -28.41 -5.82
CA GLU A 340 -3.51 -29.24 -5.27
C GLU A 340 -4.21 -28.60 -4.08
N ASN A 341 -3.56 -27.65 -3.39
CA ASN A 341 -4.09 -26.92 -2.24
C ASN A 341 -4.84 -25.64 -2.64
N ALA A 342 -4.85 -25.29 -3.93
CA ALA A 342 -5.58 -24.14 -4.46
C ALA A 342 -7.05 -24.48 -4.78
N PHE A 343 -7.81 -23.47 -5.17
CA PHE A 343 -9.17 -23.53 -5.70
C PHE A 343 -10.19 -24.18 -4.75
N ARG A 344 -10.18 -23.74 -3.50
CA ARG A 344 -11.12 -24.17 -2.46
C ARG A 344 -11.62 -23.02 -1.61
N VAL A 345 -12.72 -23.26 -0.90
CA VAL A 345 -13.32 -22.30 0.03
C VAL A 345 -12.59 -22.38 1.39
N ILE A 346 -12.11 -21.25 1.86
CA ILE A 346 -11.44 -21.11 3.16
C ILE A 346 -12.16 -20.11 4.06
N ALA A 347 -11.86 -20.12 5.35
CA ALA A 347 -12.44 -19.19 6.31
C ALA A 347 -11.59 -17.94 6.48
N GLY A 348 -12.24 -16.76 6.64
CA GLY A 348 -11.60 -15.52 7.02
C GLY A 348 -12.51 -14.62 7.85
N ASP A 349 -11.97 -14.04 8.91
CA ASP A 349 -12.74 -13.19 9.82
C ASP A 349 -12.96 -11.76 9.29
N PHE A 350 -12.26 -11.36 8.23
CA PHE A 350 -12.38 -10.05 7.58
C PHE A 350 -13.54 -9.96 6.58
N VAL A 351 -14.20 -11.07 6.29
CA VAL A 351 -15.34 -11.08 5.36
C VAL A 351 -16.51 -10.31 5.96
N THR A 352 -17.00 -9.32 5.22
CA THR A 352 -18.16 -8.50 5.59
C THR A 352 -19.37 -8.78 4.72
N THR A 353 -20.53 -8.30 5.15
CA THR A 353 -21.81 -8.34 4.41
C THR A 353 -22.35 -6.92 4.15
N GLU A 354 -21.48 -5.93 4.17
CA GLU A 354 -21.86 -4.55 3.89
C GLU A 354 -22.04 -4.33 2.39
N ASP A 355 -21.12 -4.87 1.59
CA ASP A 355 -21.15 -4.80 0.13
C ASP A 355 -20.69 -6.11 -0.53
N GLY A 356 -20.83 -6.21 -1.85
CA GLY A 356 -20.41 -7.36 -2.64
C GLY A 356 -21.36 -8.53 -2.53
N THR A 357 -20.82 -9.74 -2.33
CA THR A 357 -21.55 -11.00 -2.30
C THR A 357 -21.37 -11.77 -0.99
N GLY A 358 -20.52 -11.28 -0.06
CA GLY A 358 -20.16 -12.00 1.15
C GLY A 358 -19.20 -13.18 0.95
N ILE A 359 -18.70 -13.35 -0.28
CA ILE A 359 -17.62 -14.29 -0.63
C ILE A 359 -16.50 -13.46 -1.26
N VAL A 360 -15.31 -13.55 -0.70
CA VAL A 360 -14.16 -12.79 -1.16
C VAL A 360 -13.33 -13.62 -2.13
N HIS A 361 -13.13 -13.08 -3.35
CA HIS A 361 -12.12 -13.56 -4.27
C HIS A 361 -10.72 -13.35 -3.65
N THR A 362 -9.98 -14.42 -3.43
CA THR A 362 -8.71 -14.40 -2.70
C THR A 362 -7.55 -14.63 -3.67
N ALA A 363 -6.70 -13.60 -3.79
CA ALA A 363 -5.49 -13.60 -4.60
C ALA A 363 -4.26 -13.29 -3.73
N PRO A 364 -3.64 -14.27 -3.07
CA PRO A 364 -2.57 -14.06 -2.10
C PRO A 364 -1.33 -13.37 -2.65
N THR A 365 -1.19 -13.31 -3.97
CA THR A 365 -0.09 -12.63 -4.65
C THR A 365 -0.22 -11.09 -4.59
N PHE A 366 -1.46 -10.56 -4.45
CA PHE A 366 -1.75 -9.13 -4.56
C PHE A 366 -2.43 -8.51 -3.34
N GLY A 367 -3.15 -9.29 -2.54
CA GLY A 367 -3.83 -8.82 -1.33
C GLY A 367 -3.07 -9.21 -0.06
N ALA A 368 -2.85 -8.25 0.86
CA ALA A 368 -2.19 -8.52 2.14
C ALA A 368 -3.05 -9.42 3.05
N ASP A 369 -4.36 -9.12 3.15
CA ASP A 369 -5.31 -9.94 3.90
C ASP A 369 -5.48 -11.31 3.24
N ASP A 370 -5.50 -11.37 1.90
CA ASP A 370 -5.54 -12.60 1.13
C ASP A 370 -4.33 -13.49 1.40
N ALA A 371 -3.12 -12.90 1.43
CA ALA A 371 -1.89 -13.62 1.73
C ALA A 371 -1.88 -14.15 3.17
N MET A 372 -2.40 -13.36 4.12
CA MET A 372 -2.49 -13.76 5.52
C MET A 372 -3.46 -14.94 5.70
N VAL A 373 -4.67 -14.84 5.16
CA VAL A 373 -5.68 -15.91 5.32
C VAL A 373 -5.29 -17.19 4.59
N ALA A 374 -4.67 -17.08 3.42
CA ALA A 374 -4.16 -18.20 2.65
C ALA A 374 -3.06 -18.96 3.41
N LYS A 375 -2.17 -18.25 4.09
CA LYS A 375 -1.11 -18.82 4.94
C LYS A 375 -1.67 -19.48 6.20
N GLN A 376 -2.76 -18.97 6.76
CA GLN A 376 -3.43 -19.53 7.95
C GLN A 376 -4.29 -20.75 7.62
N ALA A 377 -4.65 -20.96 6.35
CA ALA A 377 -5.42 -22.14 5.93
C ALA A 377 -4.61 -23.42 6.13
N SER A 378 -5.29 -24.54 6.42
CA SER A 378 -4.66 -25.85 6.62
C SER A 378 -5.30 -26.89 5.68
N PRO A 379 -4.53 -27.36 4.67
CA PRO A 379 -3.18 -26.96 4.27
C PRO A 379 -3.13 -25.50 3.80
N GLU A 380 -1.92 -24.88 3.77
CA GLU A 380 -1.72 -23.53 3.27
C GLU A 380 -2.17 -23.43 1.79
N VAL A 381 -2.89 -22.36 1.44
CA VAL A 381 -3.25 -22.07 0.05
C VAL A 381 -2.07 -21.36 -0.65
N PRO A 382 -1.56 -21.87 -1.75
CA PRO A 382 -0.43 -21.26 -2.44
C PRO A 382 -0.83 -19.94 -3.13
N PRO A 383 0.08 -18.94 -3.17
CA PRO A 383 -0.09 -17.80 -4.06
C PRO A 383 0.06 -18.24 -5.52
N MET A 384 -0.62 -17.54 -6.45
CA MET A 384 -0.45 -17.75 -7.88
C MET A 384 0.89 -17.17 -8.34
N LEU A 385 1.95 -17.92 -8.18
CA LEU A 385 3.28 -17.64 -8.70
C LEU A 385 3.64 -18.68 -9.75
N VAL A 386 4.31 -18.24 -10.79
CA VAL A 386 4.85 -19.07 -11.87
C VAL A 386 6.35 -18.90 -11.95
N LEU A 387 7.05 -19.79 -12.65
CA LEU A 387 8.49 -19.66 -12.83
C LEU A 387 8.82 -18.85 -14.09
N ASP A 388 9.71 -17.88 -13.95
CA ASP A 388 10.30 -17.18 -15.09
C ASP A 388 11.32 -18.06 -15.85
N ASP A 389 11.96 -17.50 -16.89
CA ASP A 389 12.93 -18.24 -17.70
C ASP A 389 14.22 -18.60 -16.93
N ASN A 390 14.45 -17.97 -15.78
CA ASN A 390 15.57 -18.25 -14.88
C ASN A 390 15.19 -19.18 -13.70
N GLY A 391 13.92 -19.63 -13.64
CA GLY A 391 13.42 -20.48 -12.58
C GLY A 391 13.05 -19.73 -11.29
N ASN A 392 12.90 -18.39 -11.32
CA ASN A 392 12.47 -17.62 -10.17
C ASN A 392 10.96 -17.54 -10.10
N PRO A 393 10.35 -17.61 -8.90
CA PRO A 393 8.92 -17.39 -8.73
C PRO A 393 8.56 -15.92 -9.01
N VAL A 394 7.62 -15.72 -9.93
CA VAL A 394 7.11 -14.39 -10.33
C VAL A 394 5.59 -14.38 -10.39
N PRO A 395 4.92 -13.24 -10.15
CA PRO A 395 3.49 -13.10 -10.34
C PRO A 395 3.10 -13.11 -11.82
N LEU A 396 1.79 -13.19 -12.10
CA LEU A 396 1.25 -13.11 -13.47
C LEU A 396 1.26 -11.68 -14.05
N VAL A 397 1.63 -10.68 -13.26
CA VAL A 397 1.76 -9.28 -13.67
C VAL A 397 3.20 -8.84 -13.41
N ASP A 398 3.84 -8.24 -14.43
CA ASP A 398 5.21 -7.75 -14.34
C ASP A 398 5.32 -6.40 -13.58
N LEU A 399 6.55 -5.92 -13.39
CA LEU A 399 6.80 -4.66 -12.68
C LEU A 399 6.29 -3.42 -13.41
N GLN A 400 6.00 -3.51 -14.70
CA GLN A 400 5.38 -2.45 -15.49
C GLN A 400 3.85 -2.49 -15.43
N GLY A 401 3.26 -3.46 -14.72
CA GLY A 401 1.81 -3.64 -14.64
C GLY A 401 1.19 -4.33 -15.86
N ARG A 402 1.96 -5.18 -16.56
CA ARG A 402 1.48 -5.93 -17.74
C ARG A 402 1.36 -7.41 -17.39
N PHE A 403 0.40 -8.08 -18.00
CA PHE A 403 0.31 -9.52 -17.92
C PHE A 403 1.52 -10.21 -18.55
N THR A 404 2.07 -11.20 -17.86
CA THR A 404 3.21 -12.00 -18.33
C THR A 404 2.81 -12.96 -19.46
N LYS A 405 3.79 -13.57 -20.11
CA LYS A 405 3.58 -14.55 -21.18
C LYS A 405 2.63 -15.72 -20.84
N HIS A 406 2.50 -16.04 -19.56
CA HIS A 406 1.62 -17.11 -19.06
C HIS A 406 0.13 -16.80 -19.24
N MET A 407 -0.23 -15.55 -19.53
CA MET A 407 -1.60 -15.12 -19.76
C MET A 407 -2.06 -15.23 -21.23
N GLY A 408 -1.29 -15.93 -22.07
CA GLY A 408 -1.67 -16.22 -23.47
C GLY A 408 -2.04 -14.96 -24.26
N LYS A 409 -3.29 -14.86 -24.72
CA LYS A 409 -3.78 -13.71 -25.52
C LYS A 409 -3.77 -12.36 -24.78
N PHE A 410 -3.64 -12.35 -23.48
CA PHE A 410 -3.52 -11.13 -22.68
C PHE A 410 -2.07 -10.76 -22.37
N ALA A 411 -1.10 -11.59 -22.75
CA ALA A 411 0.32 -11.32 -22.54
C ALA A 411 0.72 -9.94 -23.09
N GLY A 412 1.46 -9.16 -22.30
CA GLY A 412 1.93 -7.82 -22.65
C GLY A 412 0.89 -6.70 -22.51
N LYS A 413 -0.39 -7.02 -22.28
CA LYS A 413 -1.42 -6.00 -22.04
C LYS A 413 -1.32 -5.48 -20.61
N TYR A 414 -1.50 -4.16 -20.44
CA TYR A 414 -1.58 -3.57 -19.12
C TYR A 414 -2.86 -3.98 -18.38
N VAL A 415 -2.75 -4.13 -17.08
CA VAL A 415 -3.86 -4.54 -16.20
C VAL A 415 -4.87 -3.41 -15.95
N LYS A 416 -4.48 -2.16 -16.22
CA LYS A 416 -5.33 -0.96 -16.08
C LYS A 416 -5.17 -0.05 -17.28
N ASN A 417 -6.27 0.62 -17.68
CA ASN A 417 -6.25 1.56 -18.80
C ASN A 417 -5.33 2.77 -18.53
N GLU A 418 -5.21 3.21 -17.28
CA GLU A 418 -4.37 4.32 -16.88
C GLU A 418 -2.86 4.09 -17.11
N TYR A 419 -2.46 2.87 -17.43
CA TYR A 419 -1.07 2.53 -17.73
C TYR A 419 -0.74 2.62 -19.23
N TYR A 420 -1.75 2.76 -20.10
CA TYR A 420 -1.55 3.05 -21.51
C TYR A 420 -1.29 4.55 -21.74
N ASN A 421 -0.61 4.89 -22.82
CA ASN A 421 -0.57 6.26 -23.30
C ASN A 421 -1.96 6.65 -23.83
N GLU A 422 -2.24 7.95 -23.86
CA GLU A 422 -3.50 8.49 -24.35
C GLU A 422 -3.72 8.06 -25.82
N GLY A 423 -4.85 7.36 -26.08
CA GLY A 423 -5.22 6.85 -27.39
C GLY A 423 -4.69 5.45 -27.75
N GLU A 424 -3.94 4.81 -26.85
CA GLU A 424 -3.46 3.43 -27.01
C GLU A 424 -4.27 2.41 -26.19
N GLU A 425 -5.27 2.87 -25.42
CA GLU A 425 -6.10 2.00 -24.60
C GLU A 425 -6.91 1.03 -25.47
N PRO A 426 -7.03 -0.25 -25.05
CA PRO A 426 -7.90 -1.20 -25.76
C PRO A 426 -9.35 -0.70 -25.77
N GLU A 427 -10.06 -0.93 -26.87
CA GLU A 427 -11.51 -0.70 -26.91
C GLU A 427 -12.21 -1.52 -25.81
N ARG A 428 -13.18 -0.90 -25.14
CA ARG A 428 -13.96 -1.50 -24.05
C ARG A 428 -15.02 -2.46 -24.55
#